data_fb498c30cd47dd3458b10dd320369cce
#
_entry.id   fb498c30cd47dd3458b10dd320369cce
#
_cell.length_a   1.000
_cell.length_b   1.000
_cell.length_c   1.000
_cell.angle_alpha   90.00
_cell.angle_beta   90.00
_cell.angle_gamma   90.00
#
_symmetry.space_group_name_H-M   'P 1'
#
loop_
_entity.id
_entity.type
_entity.pdbx_description
1 polymer ?
#
loop_
_entity_poly.entity_id
_entity_poly.type
_entity_poly.pdbx_seq_one_letter_code
_entity_poly.pdbx_strand_id
1 'polypeptide(L)'
;MEGEIVMTRGIDHIGMTVPSIEEATAFFQEAFGAEVSYDVQRPEQEPMAGDEVEKQLGLPEGTSIIHMRLLRIGDGPTLELFELGTEPDKEPLRISDIGIHHFAFYVDNIEQASERFEAAGGSLLSPPHSLDDEEDGPHNAGVYGKTPWGSLVELIKYPDGVDYPKGSEAPRWTPPKN
;
A
#
# COMPACT_ATOMS: atom_id res chain seq x y z
N MET A 1 34.18 23.50 -3.61
CA MET A 1 33.23 22.87 -2.65
C MET A 1 32.44 21.83 -3.42
N GLU A 2 32.84 20.57 -3.30
CA GLU A 2 32.04 19.46 -3.81
C GLU A 2 30.75 19.44 -3.01
N GLY A 3 29.62 19.68 -3.68
CA GLY A 3 28.32 19.62 -3.04
C GLY A 3 28.07 18.20 -2.53
N GLU A 4 27.79 18.07 -1.24
CA GLU A 4 27.38 16.81 -0.63
C GLU A 4 26.14 16.30 -1.38
N ILE A 5 26.25 15.16 -2.07
CA ILE A 5 25.11 14.56 -2.78
C ILE A 5 24.16 14.03 -1.71
N VAL A 6 23.00 14.71 -1.56
CA VAL A 6 21.92 14.21 -0.69
C VAL A 6 21.33 12.96 -1.35
N MET A 7 21.64 11.80 -0.79
CA MET A 7 21.14 10.51 -1.29
C MET A 7 19.83 10.16 -0.63
N THR A 8 18.76 10.00 -1.44
CA THR A 8 17.52 9.36 -0.98
C THR A 8 17.79 7.87 -0.75
N ARG A 9 17.44 7.34 0.41
CA ARG A 9 17.72 5.95 0.79
C ARG A 9 16.62 4.96 0.40
N GLY A 10 15.40 5.43 0.21
CA GLY A 10 14.25 4.59 -0.16
C GLY A 10 12.92 5.27 0.17
N ILE A 11 11.82 4.54 -0.02
CA ILE A 11 10.48 4.93 0.42
C ILE A 11 10.32 4.47 1.86
N ASP A 12 10.01 5.39 2.77
CA ASP A 12 9.79 5.12 4.20
C ASP A 12 8.38 4.57 4.46
N HIS A 13 7.37 5.28 3.97
CA HIS A 13 5.96 4.88 4.10
C HIS A 13 5.11 5.30 2.91
N ILE A 14 3.92 4.72 2.83
CA ILE A 14 2.86 5.08 1.88
C ILE A 14 1.65 5.50 2.71
N GLY A 15 1.19 6.74 2.52
CA GLY A 15 -0.02 7.26 3.18
C GLY A 15 -1.28 6.77 2.49
N MET A 16 -2.28 6.36 3.28
CA MET A 16 -3.59 5.92 2.81
C MET A 16 -4.69 6.40 3.74
N THR A 17 -5.69 7.09 3.19
CA THR A 17 -6.92 7.39 3.92
C THR A 17 -7.87 6.21 3.84
N VAL A 18 -8.43 5.82 4.98
CA VAL A 18 -9.37 4.70 5.13
C VAL A 18 -10.60 5.15 5.92
N PRO A 19 -11.77 4.52 5.70
CA PRO A 19 -12.99 4.86 6.45
C PRO A 19 -12.88 4.55 7.94
N SER A 20 -12.17 3.48 8.31
CA SER A 20 -11.92 3.06 9.68
C SER A 20 -10.54 2.42 9.78
N ILE A 21 -9.69 2.95 10.65
CA ILE A 21 -8.35 2.37 10.89
C ILE A 21 -8.44 0.99 11.55
N GLU A 22 -9.42 0.75 12.40
CA GLU A 22 -9.59 -0.55 13.05
C GLU A 22 -9.99 -1.63 12.04
N GLU A 23 -10.94 -1.34 11.14
CA GLU A 23 -11.34 -2.27 10.07
C GLU A 23 -10.21 -2.49 9.06
N ALA A 24 -9.51 -1.43 8.66
CA ALA A 24 -8.36 -1.53 7.76
C ALA A 24 -7.21 -2.31 8.40
N THR A 25 -6.94 -2.11 9.68
CA THR A 25 -5.92 -2.87 10.42
C THR A 25 -6.27 -4.35 10.43
N ALA A 26 -7.51 -4.72 10.78
CA ALA A 26 -7.96 -6.11 10.79
C ALA A 26 -7.83 -6.76 9.40
N PHE A 27 -8.23 -6.04 8.35
CA PHE A 27 -8.06 -6.49 6.97
C PHE A 27 -6.58 -6.77 6.62
N PHE A 28 -5.69 -5.80 6.86
CA PHE A 28 -4.26 -5.97 6.53
C PHE A 28 -3.59 -7.04 7.37
N GLN A 29 -4.01 -7.23 8.63
CA GLN A 29 -3.53 -8.33 9.48
C GLN A 29 -3.97 -9.70 8.94
N GLU A 30 -5.23 -9.85 8.57
CA GLU A 30 -5.76 -11.11 8.07
C GLU A 30 -5.22 -11.45 6.67
N ALA A 31 -5.26 -10.50 5.76
CA ALA A 31 -4.83 -10.71 4.37
C ALA A 31 -3.31 -10.88 4.24
N PHE A 32 -2.52 -10.05 4.95
CA PHE A 32 -1.08 -9.90 4.70
C PHE A 32 -0.19 -10.10 5.93
N GLY A 33 -0.77 -10.38 7.10
CA GLY A 33 0.00 -10.54 8.33
C GLY A 33 0.62 -9.23 8.83
N ALA A 34 -0.06 -8.10 8.61
CA ALA A 34 0.41 -6.80 9.07
C ALA A 34 0.57 -6.74 10.59
N GLU A 35 1.53 -5.97 11.04
CA GLU A 35 1.78 -5.69 12.46
C GLU A 35 1.61 -4.19 12.71
N VAL A 36 0.92 -3.83 13.80
CA VAL A 36 0.82 -2.43 14.22
C VAL A 36 2.16 -1.97 14.76
N SER A 37 2.75 -0.96 14.14
CA SER A 37 3.97 -0.32 14.65
C SER A 37 3.62 0.61 15.80
N TYR A 38 2.83 1.64 15.55
CA TYR A 38 2.34 2.58 16.57
C TYR A 38 1.23 3.48 16.00
N ASP A 39 0.51 4.16 16.91
CA ASP A 39 -0.41 5.24 16.58
C ASP A 39 0.29 6.60 16.77
N VAL A 40 0.20 7.46 15.76
CA VAL A 40 0.63 8.87 15.85
C VAL A 40 -0.46 9.72 16.48
N GLN A 41 -1.71 9.50 16.07
CA GLN A 41 -2.93 10.11 16.60
C GLN A 41 -3.87 9.00 17.06
N ARG A 42 -4.44 9.13 18.25
CA ARG A 42 -5.40 8.16 18.81
C ARG A 42 -6.78 8.78 18.93
N PRO A 43 -7.87 7.96 18.83
CA PRO A 43 -9.25 8.47 18.92
C PRO A 43 -9.58 9.20 20.23
N GLU A 44 -8.88 8.89 21.32
CA GLU A 44 -9.11 9.51 22.64
C GLU A 44 -8.46 10.90 22.78
N GLN A 45 -7.61 11.28 21.82
CA GLN A 45 -6.93 12.58 21.82
C GLN A 45 -7.77 13.63 21.07
N GLU A 46 -7.50 14.91 21.33
CA GLU A 46 -8.06 15.97 20.50
C GLU A 46 -7.63 15.76 19.05
N PRO A 47 -8.56 15.81 18.08
CA PRO A 47 -8.23 15.64 16.67
C PRO A 47 -7.17 16.62 16.18
N MET A 48 -6.31 16.18 15.28
CA MET A 48 -5.41 17.08 14.57
C MET A 48 -6.22 17.89 13.56
N ALA A 49 -6.38 19.19 13.80
CA ALA A 49 -7.24 20.07 13.02
C ALA A 49 -6.74 21.52 13.04
N GLY A 50 -7.37 22.35 12.21
CA GLY A 50 -7.15 23.80 12.10
C GLY A 50 -6.16 24.20 11.04
N ASP A 51 -6.13 25.50 10.75
CA ASP A 51 -5.44 26.10 9.60
C ASP A 51 -3.97 25.67 9.45
N GLU A 52 -3.27 25.48 10.57
CA GLU A 52 -1.86 25.08 10.57
C GLU A 52 -1.67 23.65 10.11
N VAL A 53 -2.51 22.71 10.58
CA VAL A 53 -2.52 21.31 10.18
C VAL A 53 -2.94 21.16 8.72
N GLU A 54 -4.01 21.86 8.33
CA GLU A 54 -4.51 21.87 6.96
C GLU A 54 -3.45 22.36 5.97
N LYS A 55 -2.78 23.46 6.30
CA LYS A 55 -1.70 24.01 5.48
C LYS A 55 -0.48 23.07 5.41
N GLN A 56 -0.09 22.47 6.53
CA GLN A 56 1.08 21.59 6.63
C GLN A 56 0.88 20.29 5.86
N LEU A 57 -0.31 19.71 5.92
CA LEU A 57 -0.64 18.42 5.30
C LEU A 57 -1.38 18.56 3.95
N GLY A 58 -1.72 19.79 3.53
CA GLY A 58 -2.49 20.02 2.30
C GLY A 58 -3.93 19.54 2.40
N LEU A 59 -4.52 19.55 3.59
CA LEU A 59 -5.89 19.12 3.82
C LEU A 59 -6.88 20.20 3.37
N PRO A 60 -8.10 19.81 2.92
CA PRO A 60 -9.19 20.76 2.75
C PRO A 60 -9.56 21.45 4.06
N GLU A 61 -10.07 22.70 3.96
CA GLU A 61 -10.55 23.47 5.09
C GLU A 61 -11.63 22.70 5.89
N GLY A 62 -11.52 22.70 7.21
CA GLY A 62 -12.42 22.00 8.12
C GLY A 62 -12.17 20.50 8.26
N THR A 63 -11.11 19.98 7.63
CA THR A 63 -10.74 18.57 7.78
C THR A 63 -9.99 18.33 9.08
N SER A 64 -10.32 17.22 9.74
CA SER A 64 -9.59 16.77 10.94
C SER A 64 -9.14 15.33 10.79
N ILE A 65 -8.00 14.99 11.38
CA ILE A 65 -7.52 13.62 11.50
C ILE A 65 -7.83 13.16 12.92
N ILE A 66 -8.66 12.11 13.03
CA ILE A 66 -9.09 11.55 14.33
C ILE A 66 -8.26 10.34 14.74
N HIS A 67 -7.69 9.62 13.78
CA HIS A 67 -6.82 8.49 14.05
C HIS A 67 -5.74 8.39 12.97
N MET A 68 -4.52 8.03 13.36
CA MET A 68 -3.39 7.85 12.46
C MET A 68 -2.50 6.73 12.98
N ARG A 69 -2.26 5.69 12.15
CA ARG A 69 -1.57 4.45 12.53
C ARG A 69 -0.59 4.01 11.47
N LEU A 70 0.58 3.54 11.90
CA LEU A 70 1.53 2.88 11.01
C LEU A 70 1.45 1.36 11.15
N LEU A 71 1.34 0.70 10.00
CA LEU A 71 1.39 -0.76 9.87
C LEU A 71 2.66 -1.20 9.15
N ARG A 72 3.33 -2.21 9.68
CA ARG A 72 4.41 -2.90 9.00
C ARG A 72 3.87 -4.14 8.29
N ILE A 73 4.28 -4.34 7.03
CA ILE A 73 3.96 -5.55 6.26
C ILE A 73 5.26 -6.07 5.65
N GLY A 74 5.75 -7.20 6.16
CA GLY A 74 7.02 -7.79 5.72
C GLY A 74 8.19 -6.82 5.85
N ASP A 75 9.07 -6.76 4.84
CA ASP A 75 10.30 -5.95 4.81
C ASP A 75 10.19 -4.73 3.87
N GLY A 76 8.97 -4.40 3.43
CA GLY A 76 8.69 -3.23 2.60
C GLY A 76 8.53 -1.94 3.42
N PRO A 77 8.16 -0.82 2.74
CA PRO A 77 7.77 0.40 3.42
C PRO A 77 6.53 0.18 4.29
N THR A 78 6.36 1.00 5.34
CA THR A 78 5.17 0.96 6.18
C THR A 78 3.95 1.56 5.45
N LEU A 79 2.74 1.18 5.86
CA LEU A 79 1.52 1.89 5.53
C LEU A 79 1.19 2.85 6.67
N GLU A 80 1.02 4.12 6.34
CA GLU A 80 0.52 5.14 7.26
C GLU A 80 -0.97 5.37 6.97
N LEU A 81 -1.83 4.87 7.85
CA LEU A 81 -3.27 4.96 7.71
C LEU A 81 -3.80 6.23 8.37
N PHE A 82 -4.72 6.90 7.68
CA PHE A 82 -5.41 8.10 8.13
C PHE A 82 -6.92 7.84 8.20
N GLU A 83 -7.52 8.14 9.33
CA GLU A 83 -8.97 8.21 9.50
C GLU A 83 -9.36 9.67 9.78
N LEU A 84 -10.28 10.18 8.98
CA LEU A 84 -10.72 11.57 9.04
C LEU A 84 -11.97 11.70 9.91
N GLY A 85 -12.21 12.87 10.49
CA GLY A 85 -13.42 13.19 11.25
C GLY A 85 -14.68 13.33 10.39
N THR A 86 -14.52 13.28 9.07
CA THR A 86 -15.61 13.29 8.09
C THR A 86 -15.37 12.19 7.06
N GLU A 87 -16.45 11.60 6.54
CA GLU A 87 -16.34 10.64 5.45
C GLU A 87 -15.57 11.23 4.27
N PRO A 88 -14.66 10.45 3.65
CA PRO A 88 -14.00 10.87 2.42
C PRO A 88 -15.03 11.15 1.32
N ASP A 89 -14.91 12.27 0.65
CA ASP A 89 -15.83 12.72 -0.40
C ASP A 89 -15.51 12.16 -1.79
N LYS A 90 -14.47 11.33 -1.91
CA LYS A 90 -13.99 10.76 -3.17
C LYS A 90 -13.78 9.27 -3.09
N GLU A 91 -14.11 8.61 -4.19
CA GLU A 91 -13.76 7.21 -4.40
C GLU A 91 -12.24 7.02 -4.54
N PRO A 92 -11.71 5.85 -4.19
CA PRO A 92 -10.32 5.51 -4.45
C PRO A 92 -9.95 5.63 -5.93
N LEU A 93 -8.70 6.03 -6.21
CA LEU A 93 -8.20 6.20 -7.58
C LEU A 93 -8.20 4.87 -8.36
N ARG A 94 -8.54 4.95 -9.64
CA ARG A 94 -8.44 3.84 -10.60
C ARG A 94 -7.11 3.95 -11.36
N ILE A 95 -6.69 2.90 -12.05
CA ILE A 95 -5.50 2.91 -12.92
C ILE A 95 -5.53 4.04 -13.96
N SER A 96 -6.74 4.46 -14.38
CA SER A 96 -6.94 5.55 -15.34
C SER A 96 -6.77 6.96 -14.75
N ASP A 97 -6.67 7.09 -13.45
CA ASP A 97 -6.62 8.39 -12.75
C ASP A 97 -5.16 8.79 -12.47
N ILE A 98 -4.90 10.10 -12.47
CA ILE A 98 -3.55 10.61 -12.14
C ILE A 98 -3.32 10.50 -10.64
N GLY A 99 -2.25 9.82 -10.24
CA GLY A 99 -1.83 9.68 -8.84
C GLY A 99 -1.37 8.27 -8.51
N ILE A 100 -1.19 7.99 -7.22
CA ILE A 100 -0.90 6.65 -6.73
C ILE A 100 -2.23 5.90 -6.65
N HIS A 101 -2.48 5.00 -7.60
CA HIS A 101 -3.74 4.27 -7.71
C HIS A 101 -3.68 2.85 -7.14
N HIS A 102 -2.49 2.26 -7.03
CA HIS A 102 -2.29 0.95 -6.38
C HIS A 102 -0.88 0.82 -5.83
N PHE A 103 -0.68 -0.18 -5.02
CA PHE A 103 0.60 -0.73 -4.63
C PHE A 103 0.52 -2.25 -4.64
N ALA A 104 1.68 -2.91 -4.82
CA ALA A 104 1.75 -4.35 -4.95
C ALA A 104 2.35 -4.99 -3.70
N PHE A 105 1.78 -6.13 -3.31
CA PHE A 105 2.34 -7.03 -2.29
C PHE A 105 3.03 -8.20 -2.98
N TYR A 106 4.33 -8.38 -2.72
CA TYR A 106 5.01 -9.60 -3.13
C TYR A 106 4.58 -10.76 -2.24
N VAL A 107 4.15 -11.85 -2.84
CA VAL A 107 3.66 -13.04 -2.15
C VAL A 107 4.38 -14.30 -2.65
N ASP A 108 4.65 -15.26 -1.77
CA ASP A 108 5.32 -16.49 -2.14
C ASP A 108 4.38 -17.49 -2.84
N ASN A 109 3.11 -17.48 -2.47
CA ASN A 109 2.06 -18.33 -3.04
C ASN A 109 0.83 -17.47 -3.38
N ILE A 110 0.58 -17.26 -4.68
CA ILE A 110 -0.46 -16.35 -5.13
C ILE A 110 -1.87 -16.89 -4.91
N GLU A 111 -2.05 -18.20 -5.00
CA GLU A 111 -3.34 -18.86 -4.77
C GLU A 111 -3.75 -18.68 -3.30
N GLN A 112 -2.85 -19.03 -2.38
CA GLN A 112 -3.09 -18.89 -0.94
C GLN A 112 -3.26 -17.43 -0.52
N ALA A 113 -2.48 -16.51 -1.10
CA ALA A 113 -2.62 -15.07 -0.82
C ALA A 113 -3.95 -14.54 -1.33
N SER A 114 -4.41 -14.99 -2.50
CA SER A 114 -5.73 -14.65 -3.05
C SER A 114 -6.87 -15.13 -2.14
N GLU A 115 -6.82 -16.38 -1.69
CA GLU A 115 -7.81 -16.93 -0.75
C GLU A 115 -7.86 -16.12 0.58
N ARG A 116 -6.71 -15.78 1.14
CA ARG A 116 -6.63 -14.97 2.37
C ARG A 116 -7.15 -13.56 2.15
N PHE A 117 -6.84 -12.94 1.00
CA PHE A 117 -7.31 -11.62 0.64
C PHE A 117 -8.83 -11.56 0.55
N GLU A 118 -9.46 -12.56 -0.09
CA GLU A 118 -10.91 -12.66 -0.18
C GLU A 118 -11.55 -12.99 1.17
N ALA A 119 -10.96 -13.89 1.96
CA ALA A 119 -11.43 -14.21 3.31
C ALA A 119 -11.42 -13.00 4.24
N ALA A 120 -10.44 -12.10 4.09
CA ALA A 120 -10.37 -10.83 4.81
C ALA A 120 -11.38 -9.77 4.34
N GLY A 121 -12.16 -10.04 3.30
CA GLY A 121 -13.18 -9.14 2.77
C GLY A 121 -12.76 -8.37 1.50
N GLY A 122 -11.58 -8.64 0.96
CA GLY A 122 -11.18 -8.14 -0.35
C GLY A 122 -11.94 -8.79 -1.50
N SER A 123 -11.83 -8.24 -2.69
CA SER A 123 -12.41 -8.82 -3.91
C SER A 123 -11.43 -8.79 -5.06
N LEU A 124 -11.15 -9.94 -5.67
CA LEU A 124 -10.29 -10.03 -6.84
C LEU A 124 -11.01 -9.54 -8.09
N LEU A 125 -10.28 -8.90 -9.01
CA LEU A 125 -10.81 -8.44 -10.30
C LEU A 125 -10.79 -9.56 -11.37
N SER A 126 -9.93 -10.55 -11.19
CA SER A 126 -9.79 -11.74 -12.05
C SER A 126 -9.17 -12.88 -11.24
N PRO A 127 -9.14 -14.12 -11.74
CA PRO A 127 -8.21 -15.12 -11.22
C PRO A 127 -6.75 -14.67 -11.41
N PRO A 128 -5.80 -15.18 -10.59
CA PRO A 128 -4.38 -15.01 -10.85
C PRO A 128 -4.01 -15.43 -12.28
N HIS A 129 -3.12 -14.69 -12.92
CA HIS A 129 -2.68 -14.91 -14.29
C HIS A 129 -1.17 -14.74 -14.42
N SER A 130 -0.57 -15.28 -15.49
CA SER A 130 0.84 -15.09 -15.81
C SER A 130 1.15 -13.61 -16.03
N LEU A 131 2.39 -13.24 -15.78
CA LEU A 131 2.93 -11.93 -16.17
C LEU A 131 3.39 -11.99 -17.63
N ASP A 132 3.58 -10.83 -18.24
CA ASP A 132 3.91 -10.69 -19.65
C ASP A 132 5.31 -10.08 -19.85
N ASP A 133 5.83 -10.18 -21.08
CA ASP A 133 7.07 -9.57 -21.55
C ASP A 133 8.28 -9.90 -20.64
N GLU A 134 9.00 -8.91 -20.16
CA GLU A 134 10.19 -9.05 -19.30
C GLU A 134 9.89 -9.70 -17.94
N GLU A 135 8.64 -9.74 -17.54
CA GLU A 135 8.20 -10.35 -16.29
C GLU A 135 7.63 -11.77 -16.52
N ASP A 136 7.57 -12.25 -17.78
CA ASP A 136 7.10 -13.61 -18.08
C ASP A 136 7.97 -14.67 -17.41
N GLY A 137 7.32 -15.76 -17.00
CA GLY A 137 7.98 -16.90 -16.36
C GLY A 137 6.95 -17.95 -15.94
N PRO A 138 7.31 -19.23 -15.99
CA PRO A 138 6.38 -20.31 -15.70
C PRO A 138 5.75 -20.29 -14.31
N HIS A 139 6.37 -19.56 -13.36
CA HIS A 139 5.87 -19.44 -11.99
C HIS A 139 5.61 -17.97 -11.59
N ASN A 140 5.84 -17.02 -12.50
CA ASN A 140 5.54 -15.60 -12.30
C ASN A 140 4.03 -15.37 -12.49
N ALA A 141 3.42 -14.65 -11.57
CA ALA A 141 1.97 -14.41 -11.60
C ALA A 141 1.58 -13.14 -10.87
N GLY A 142 0.46 -12.55 -11.28
CA GLY A 142 -0.13 -11.39 -10.64
C GLY A 142 -1.65 -11.44 -10.64
N VAL A 143 -2.27 -10.65 -9.78
CA VAL A 143 -3.70 -10.39 -9.76
C VAL A 143 -4.01 -9.08 -9.06
N TYR A 144 -4.95 -8.32 -9.63
CA TYR A 144 -5.48 -7.12 -8.99
C TYR A 144 -6.71 -7.45 -8.16
N GLY A 145 -6.85 -6.73 -7.05
CA GLY A 145 -8.02 -6.81 -6.20
C GLY A 145 -8.34 -5.46 -5.56
N LYS A 146 -9.52 -5.38 -4.95
CA LYS A 146 -9.96 -4.22 -4.19
C LYS A 146 -10.07 -4.57 -2.71
N THR A 147 -9.59 -3.66 -1.87
CA THR A 147 -9.86 -3.69 -0.41
C THR A 147 -11.35 -3.52 -0.14
N PRO A 148 -11.85 -3.79 1.08
CA PRO A 148 -13.26 -3.55 1.44
C PRO A 148 -13.75 -2.11 1.19
N TRP A 149 -12.85 -1.13 1.26
CA TRP A 149 -13.15 0.29 0.98
C TRP A 149 -12.83 0.72 -0.46
N GLY A 150 -12.52 -0.23 -1.36
CA GLY A 150 -12.39 -0.02 -2.80
C GLY A 150 -11.00 0.36 -3.32
N SER A 151 -9.99 0.52 -2.46
CA SER A 151 -8.62 0.80 -2.90
C SER A 151 -8.05 -0.37 -3.69
N LEU A 152 -7.39 -0.06 -4.82
CA LEU A 152 -6.79 -1.07 -5.68
C LEU A 152 -5.46 -1.55 -5.10
N VAL A 153 -5.25 -2.85 -5.08
CA VAL A 153 -4.00 -3.51 -4.72
C VAL A 153 -3.66 -4.59 -5.74
N GLU A 154 -2.39 -4.97 -5.81
CA GLU A 154 -1.90 -6.08 -6.62
C GLU A 154 -1.24 -7.11 -5.72
N LEU A 155 -1.53 -8.40 -5.93
CA LEU A 155 -0.75 -9.51 -5.43
C LEU A 155 0.16 -9.97 -6.55
N ILE A 156 1.46 -10.07 -6.29
CA ILE A 156 2.44 -10.41 -7.33
C ILE A 156 3.52 -11.34 -6.80
N LYS A 157 3.96 -12.28 -7.64
CA LYS A 157 5.17 -13.07 -7.42
C LYS A 157 5.93 -13.21 -8.73
N TYR A 158 7.26 -13.21 -8.66
CA TYR A 158 8.13 -13.45 -9.81
C TYR A 158 9.38 -14.24 -9.38
N PRO A 159 9.21 -15.51 -8.90
CA PRO A 159 10.30 -16.36 -8.45
C PRO A 159 11.28 -16.73 -9.57
N ASP A 160 10.84 -16.70 -10.83
CA ASP A 160 11.69 -16.95 -11.99
C ASP A 160 12.55 -15.74 -12.36
N GLY A 161 12.31 -14.61 -11.71
CA GLY A 161 13.03 -13.36 -11.96
C GLY A 161 12.37 -12.51 -13.04
N VAL A 162 13.12 -11.53 -13.52
CA VAL A 162 12.75 -10.59 -14.58
C VAL A 162 13.86 -10.59 -15.62
N ASP A 163 13.50 -10.68 -16.89
CA ASP A 163 14.44 -10.60 -18.01
C ASP A 163 14.74 -9.13 -18.34
N TYR A 164 15.69 -8.55 -17.64
CA TYR A 164 15.99 -7.12 -17.74
C TYR A 164 16.50 -6.76 -19.12
N PRO A 165 15.86 -5.82 -19.84
CA PRO A 165 16.33 -5.38 -21.13
C PRO A 165 17.70 -4.69 -21.03
N LYS A 166 18.44 -4.72 -22.15
CA LYS A 166 19.74 -4.05 -22.22
C LYS A 166 19.63 -2.57 -21.92
N GLY A 167 20.35 -2.11 -20.92
CA GLY A 167 20.35 -0.71 -20.47
C GLY A 167 19.52 -0.47 -19.21
N SER A 168 18.95 -1.50 -18.60
CA SER A 168 18.36 -1.40 -17.27
C SER A 168 19.42 -0.94 -16.26
N GLU A 169 19.09 0.11 -15.49
CA GLU A 169 20.05 0.73 -14.56
C GLU A 169 19.99 0.12 -13.16
N ALA A 170 18.83 -0.49 -12.78
CA ALA A 170 18.63 -1.08 -11.47
C ALA A 170 17.68 -2.29 -11.53
N PRO A 171 17.91 -3.31 -10.69
CA PRO A 171 16.96 -4.40 -10.54
C PRO A 171 15.70 -3.91 -9.79
N ARG A 172 14.55 -4.54 -10.07
CA ARG A 172 13.33 -4.40 -9.28
C ARG A 172 13.57 -4.90 -7.86
N TRP A 173 12.93 -4.26 -6.87
CA TRP A 173 12.97 -4.75 -5.50
C TRP A 173 12.38 -6.17 -5.40
N THR A 174 13.06 -7.02 -4.66
CA THR A 174 12.57 -8.33 -4.25
C THR A 174 12.72 -8.48 -2.75
N PRO A 175 11.82 -9.24 -2.08
CA PRO A 175 12.01 -9.49 -0.65
C PRO A 175 13.32 -10.22 -0.40
N PRO A 176 13.95 -10.03 0.77
CA PRO A 176 15.09 -10.83 1.20
C PRO A 176 14.75 -12.33 1.15
N LYS A 177 15.71 -13.15 0.72
CA LYS A 177 15.55 -14.61 0.80
C LYS A 177 15.60 -15.04 2.26
N ASN A 178 14.59 -15.76 2.71
CA ASN A 178 14.58 -16.41 4.01
C ASN A 178 15.61 -17.55 4.08
#